data_9176e4348088abdc1f11fb4701d0a794
#
_entry.id   9176e4348088abdc1f11fb4701d0a794
#
_cell.length_a   1.000
_cell.length_b   1.000
_cell.length_c   1.000
_cell.angle_alpha   90.00
_cell.angle_beta   90.00
_cell.angle_gamma   90.00
#
_symmetry.space_group_name_H-M   'P 1'
#
loop_
_entity.id
_entity.type
_entity.pdbx_description
1 polymer ?
#
loop_
_entity_poly.entity_id
_entity_poly.type
_entity_poly.pdbx_seq_one_letter_code
_entity_poly.pdbx_strand_id
1 'polypeptide(L)'
;MNYIDWAHADGVRNANADYLYEQLDRRGIPVIVMEPLLGGRLAHVPSDIARQMKQRDADASIASWAFRFCGTYPRVLCVLSGMTSMDPLIDNVKTFTDFRPLTEEELDFLQMIADQMTEYPLVNCTDCKYCMPCPWGIDIPGTFQHYNRSITEGSYARSRTQQDYRRRKKAYLISYDRAVESARQAGHCIACGECLSHCPQSIEIPDQLRRIARYVDQLKSDTL
;
A
#
# COMPACT_ATOMS: atom_id res chain seq x y z
N MET A 1 -12.22 -2.00 4.41
CA MET A 1 -12.04 -1.26 5.68
C MET A 1 -10.65 -1.50 6.18
N ASN A 2 -9.89 -0.46 6.40
CA ASN A 2 -8.55 -0.47 7.00
C ASN A 2 -8.30 0.91 7.62
N TYR A 3 -7.25 1.09 8.43
CA TYR A 3 -7.03 2.33 9.17
C TYR A 3 -6.65 3.53 8.29
N ILE A 4 -6.16 3.33 7.05
CA ILE A 4 -5.92 4.42 6.09
C ILE A 4 -7.23 4.95 5.52
N ASP A 5 -8.10 4.06 5.02
CA ASP A 5 -9.40 4.45 4.46
C ASP A 5 -10.37 4.97 5.53
N TRP A 6 -10.11 4.63 6.79
CA TRP A 6 -10.83 5.15 7.94
C TRP A 6 -10.41 6.58 8.27
N ALA A 7 -9.09 6.81 8.36
CA ALA A 7 -8.52 8.12 8.68
C ALA A 7 -8.72 9.15 7.55
N HIS A 8 -8.73 8.69 6.29
CA HIS A 8 -8.72 9.56 5.12
C HIS A 8 -9.80 9.15 4.12
N ALA A 9 -11.00 9.73 4.28
CA ALA A 9 -12.07 9.57 3.30
C ALA A 9 -11.63 10.14 1.94
N ASP A 10 -11.88 9.37 0.88
CA ASP A 10 -11.54 9.72 -0.50
C ASP A 10 -12.73 9.44 -1.42
N GLY A 11 -13.43 10.50 -1.83
CA GLY A 11 -14.61 10.39 -2.67
C GLY A 11 -14.33 9.84 -4.08
N VAL A 12 -13.10 9.99 -4.59
CA VAL A 12 -12.70 9.46 -5.90
C VAL A 12 -12.59 7.93 -5.85
N ARG A 13 -11.96 7.41 -4.80
CA ARG A 13 -11.83 5.97 -4.56
C ARG A 13 -13.04 5.36 -3.85
N ASN A 14 -14.02 6.19 -3.49
CA ASN A 14 -15.13 5.79 -2.64
C ASN A 14 -14.66 5.18 -1.29
N ALA A 15 -13.52 5.66 -0.78
CA ALA A 15 -12.98 5.28 0.52
C ALA A 15 -13.68 6.11 1.61
N ASN A 16 -14.63 5.50 2.31
CA ASN A 16 -15.46 6.12 3.33
C ASN A 16 -15.84 5.06 4.39
N ALA A 17 -14.82 4.32 4.85
CA ALA A 17 -15.02 3.13 5.68
C ALA A 17 -15.67 3.46 7.03
N ASP A 18 -15.35 4.59 7.64
CA ASP A 18 -15.93 5.11 8.87
C ASP A 18 -17.44 5.37 8.72
N TYR A 19 -17.83 6.12 7.70
CA TYR A 19 -19.24 6.41 7.41
C TYR A 19 -20.03 5.13 7.12
N LEU A 20 -19.50 4.23 6.28
CA LEU A 20 -20.18 2.98 5.95
C LEU A 20 -20.34 2.09 7.18
N TYR A 21 -19.31 1.97 8.02
CA TYR A 21 -19.41 1.21 9.25
C TYR A 21 -20.48 1.79 10.19
N GLU A 22 -20.48 3.09 10.40
CA GLU A 22 -21.49 3.75 11.24
C GLU A 22 -22.91 3.50 10.73
N GLN A 23 -23.14 3.55 9.41
CA GLN A 23 -24.46 3.27 8.81
C GLN A 23 -24.90 1.82 9.02
N LEU A 24 -23.97 0.88 8.97
CA LEU A 24 -24.24 -0.53 9.20
C LEU A 24 -24.46 -0.83 10.69
N ASP A 25 -23.65 -0.24 11.57
CA ASP A 25 -23.77 -0.40 13.02
C ASP A 25 -25.12 0.11 13.54
N ARG A 26 -25.57 1.30 13.13
CA ARG A 26 -26.89 1.85 13.47
C ARG A 26 -28.06 0.94 13.07
N ARG A 27 -27.86 0.10 12.04
CA ARG A 27 -28.88 -0.84 11.54
C ARG A 27 -28.73 -2.25 12.06
N GLY A 28 -27.72 -2.51 12.90
CA GLY A 28 -27.42 -3.82 13.42
C GLY A 28 -26.93 -4.83 12.38
N ILE A 29 -26.41 -4.34 11.23
CA ILE A 29 -25.96 -5.19 10.10
C ILE A 29 -24.50 -5.61 10.32
N PRO A 30 -24.20 -6.93 10.31
CA PRO A 30 -22.82 -7.40 10.45
C PRO A 30 -21.97 -7.05 9.22
N VAL A 31 -20.67 -6.87 9.42
CA VAL A 31 -19.69 -6.44 8.41
C VAL A 31 -18.70 -7.56 8.13
N ILE A 32 -18.48 -7.85 6.84
CA ILE A 32 -17.35 -8.65 6.38
C ILE A 32 -16.34 -7.68 5.76
N VAL A 33 -15.11 -7.68 6.28
CA VAL A 33 -14.06 -6.77 5.84
C VAL A 33 -13.25 -7.40 4.70
N MET A 34 -13.22 -6.72 3.56
CA MET A 34 -12.28 -6.98 2.46
C MET A 34 -11.13 -5.96 2.51
N GLU A 35 -9.98 -6.34 1.94
CA GLU A 35 -8.80 -5.47 1.83
C GLU A 35 -8.32 -4.86 3.18
N PRO A 36 -8.22 -5.65 4.27
CA PRO A 36 -7.76 -5.13 5.55
C PRO A 36 -6.33 -4.61 5.48
N LEU A 37 -5.51 -5.18 4.59
CA LEU A 37 -4.12 -4.82 4.38
C LEU A 37 -3.88 -3.92 3.16
N LEU A 38 -4.94 -3.39 2.53
CA LEU A 38 -4.83 -2.51 1.37
C LEU A 38 -3.92 -3.09 0.27
N GLY A 39 -4.23 -4.33 -0.19
CA GLY A 39 -3.41 -5.08 -1.15
C GLY A 39 -2.04 -5.49 -0.61
N GLY A 40 -1.89 -5.70 0.69
CA GLY A 40 -0.64 -6.06 1.36
C GLY A 40 0.24 -4.88 1.75
N ARG A 41 -0.11 -3.65 1.38
CA ARG A 41 0.68 -2.43 1.69
C ARG A 41 0.83 -2.19 3.19
N LEU A 42 -0.18 -2.54 3.99
CA LEU A 42 -0.16 -2.37 5.44
C LEU A 42 0.59 -3.50 6.16
N ALA A 43 1.07 -4.51 5.45
CA ALA A 43 2.04 -5.47 5.95
C ALA A 43 3.50 -5.03 5.69
N HIS A 44 3.71 -4.12 4.71
CA HIS A 44 5.02 -3.66 4.26
C HIS A 44 5.05 -2.11 4.21
N VAL A 45 5.04 -1.51 5.38
CA VAL A 45 5.10 -0.04 5.53
C VAL A 45 6.55 0.48 5.45
N PRO A 46 6.78 1.80 5.23
CA PRO A 46 8.11 2.39 5.28
C PRO A 46 8.87 2.05 6.57
N SER A 47 10.19 1.92 6.48
CA SER A 47 11.03 1.39 7.56
C SER A 47 11.01 2.21 8.85
N ASP A 48 10.81 3.51 8.75
CA ASP A 48 10.65 4.42 9.91
C ASP A 48 9.26 4.26 10.56
N ILE A 49 8.21 4.05 9.77
CA ILE A 49 6.88 3.68 10.26
C ILE A 49 6.93 2.31 10.95
N ALA A 50 7.55 1.31 10.30
CA ALA A 50 7.69 -0.03 10.89
C ALA A 50 8.44 0.03 12.24
N ARG A 51 9.46 0.88 12.35
CA ARG A 51 10.19 1.07 13.60
C ARG A 51 9.31 1.67 14.70
N GLN A 52 8.50 2.67 14.39
CA GLN A 52 7.55 3.26 15.35
C GLN A 52 6.54 2.21 15.84
N MET A 53 5.97 1.41 14.91
CA MET A 53 5.03 0.34 15.27
C MET A 53 5.69 -0.73 16.16
N LYS A 54 6.93 -1.12 15.86
CA LYS A 54 7.71 -2.07 16.68
C LYS A 54 8.16 -1.50 18.02
N GLN A 55 8.36 -0.20 18.14
CA GLN A 55 8.62 0.46 19.43
C GLN A 55 7.38 0.49 20.32
N ARG A 56 6.18 0.58 19.72
CA ARG A 56 4.92 0.55 20.44
C ARG A 56 4.58 -0.86 20.94
N ASP A 57 4.77 -1.88 20.08
CA ASP A 57 4.59 -3.30 20.41
C ASP A 57 5.60 -4.14 19.62
N ALA A 58 6.65 -4.61 20.31
CA ALA A 58 7.75 -5.36 19.70
C ALA A 58 7.31 -6.74 19.18
N ASP A 59 6.33 -7.35 19.82
CA ASP A 59 5.84 -8.70 19.52
C ASP A 59 4.78 -8.71 18.41
N ALA A 60 4.07 -7.59 18.21
CA ALA A 60 3.08 -7.46 17.16
C ALA A 60 3.76 -7.42 15.77
N SER A 61 3.23 -8.16 14.81
CA SER A 61 3.59 -7.99 13.40
C SER A 61 3.03 -6.66 12.87
N ILE A 62 3.60 -6.13 11.79
CA ILE A 62 3.05 -4.92 11.16
C ILE A 62 1.62 -5.18 10.65
N ALA A 63 1.38 -6.36 10.07
CA ALA A 63 0.06 -6.76 9.57
C ALA A 63 -0.99 -6.88 10.70
N SER A 64 -0.57 -7.36 11.89
CA SER A 64 -1.49 -7.56 13.01
C SER A 64 -2.17 -6.28 13.48
N TRP A 65 -1.52 -5.13 13.36
CA TRP A 65 -2.13 -3.83 13.66
C TRP A 65 -3.37 -3.55 12.80
N ALA A 66 -3.30 -3.84 11.49
CA ALA A 66 -4.44 -3.65 10.60
C ALA A 66 -5.56 -4.69 10.85
N PHE A 67 -5.20 -5.93 11.19
CA PHE A 67 -6.18 -6.94 11.58
C PHE A 67 -6.85 -6.62 12.91
N ARG A 68 -6.08 -6.20 13.92
CA ARG A 68 -6.62 -5.75 15.21
C ARG A 68 -7.51 -4.52 15.03
N PHE A 69 -7.11 -3.56 14.17
CA PHE A 69 -7.96 -2.42 13.83
C PHE A 69 -9.33 -2.87 13.34
N CYS A 70 -9.38 -3.76 12.34
CA CYS A 70 -10.65 -4.25 11.81
C CYS A 70 -11.48 -4.98 12.89
N GLY A 71 -10.83 -5.87 13.65
CA GLY A 71 -11.51 -6.69 14.67
C GLY A 71 -11.92 -5.91 15.92
N THR A 72 -11.44 -4.68 16.12
CA THR A 72 -11.84 -3.82 17.25
C THR A 72 -13.31 -3.40 17.15
N TYR A 73 -13.86 -3.37 15.97
CA TYR A 73 -15.23 -2.91 15.73
C TYR A 73 -16.26 -4.04 15.91
N PRO A 74 -17.21 -3.94 16.85
CA PRO A 74 -18.08 -5.06 17.26
C PRO A 74 -18.97 -5.66 16.16
N ARG A 75 -19.27 -4.88 15.09
CA ARG A 75 -20.08 -5.39 13.97
C ARG A 75 -19.26 -6.18 12.95
N VAL A 76 -17.93 -6.20 13.06
CA VAL A 76 -17.10 -6.99 12.17
C VAL A 76 -17.22 -8.46 12.53
N LEU A 77 -17.87 -9.21 11.65
CA LEU A 77 -18.08 -10.66 11.77
C LEU A 77 -16.87 -11.45 11.30
N CYS A 78 -16.24 -10.97 10.22
CA CYS A 78 -15.12 -11.66 9.58
C CYS A 78 -14.19 -10.67 8.89
N VAL A 79 -12.89 -10.95 8.96
CA VAL A 79 -11.84 -10.21 8.24
C VAL A 79 -11.19 -11.16 7.23
N LEU A 80 -11.35 -10.88 5.94
CA LEU A 80 -10.81 -11.72 4.87
C LEU A 80 -9.32 -11.46 4.68
N SER A 81 -8.54 -12.52 4.48
CA SER A 81 -7.09 -12.44 4.25
C SER A 81 -6.65 -13.32 3.08
N GLY A 82 -5.90 -12.76 2.14
CA GLY A 82 -5.31 -13.45 0.99
C GLY A 82 -3.94 -14.04 1.31
N MET A 83 -3.89 -15.06 2.17
CA MET A 83 -2.65 -15.72 2.56
C MET A 83 -2.17 -16.68 1.46
N THR A 84 -0.92 -16.55 1.02
CA THR A 84 -0.31 -17.39 -0.03
C THR A 84 0.84 -18.26 0.48
N SER A 85 1.20 -18.13 1.77
CA SER A 85 2.25 -18.92 2.44
C SER A 85 1.89 -19.15 3.90
N MET A 86 2.68 -20.01 4.58
CA MET A 86 2.43 -20.40 5.97
C MET A 86 2.66 -19.26 6.97
N ASP A 87 3.66 -18.39 6.73
CA ASP A 87 4.01 -17.34 7.70
C ASP A 87 2.87 -16.35 7.96
N PRO A 88 2.18 -15.77 6.94
CA PRO A 88 0.99 -14.96 7.16
C PRO A 88 -0.16 -15.73 7.83
N LEU A 89 -0.33 -17.03 7.52
CA LEU A 89 -1.35 -17.84 8.17
C LEU A 89 -1.09 -17.98 9.68
N ILE A 90 0.14 -18.32 10.06
CA ILE A 90 0.54 -18.46 11.46
C ILE A 90 0.37 -17.13 12.20
N ASP A 91 0.80 -16.02 11.60
CA ASP A 91 0.68 -14.69 12.18
C ASP A 91 -0.79 -14.28 12.39
N ASN A 92 -1.65 -14.53 11.39
CA ASN A 92 -3.08 -14.23 11.49
C ASN A 92 -3.77 -15.11 12.53
N VAL A 93 -3.47 -16.41 12.57
CA VAL A 93 -4.00 -17.32 13.60
C VAL A 93 -3.58 -16.83 14.99
N LYS A 94 -2.30 -16.49 15.19
CA LYS A 94 -1.81 -15.91 16.45
C LYS A 94 -2.59 -14.65 16.82
N THR A 95 -2.79 -13.74 15.87
CA THR A 95 -3.49 -12.46 16.09
C THR A 95 -4.93 -12.66 16.54
N PHE A 96 -5.65 -13.65 15.96
CA PHE A 96 -7.07 -13.86 16.24
C PHE A 96 -7.34 -14.91 17.36
N THR A 97 -6.39 -15.80 17.69
CA THR A 97 -6.53 -16.75 18.81
C THR A 97 -6.50 -16.01 20.15
N ASP A 98 -5.57 -15.09 20.32
CA ASP A 98 -5.44 -14.25 21.51
C ASP A 98 -5.86 -12.81 21.21
N PHE A 99 -7.01 -12.67 20.56
CA PHE A 99 -7.46 -11.38 20.05
C PHE A 99 -7.62 -10.33 21.15
N ARG A 100 -6.94 -9.21 20.98
CA ARG A 100 -7.05 -8.03 21.84
C ARG A 100 -7.50 -6.84 21.00
N PRO A 101 -8.69 -6.29 21.24
CA PRO A 101 -9.12 -5.05 20.61
C PRO A 101 -8.08 -3.94 20.84
N LEU A 102 -7.96 -3.01 19.89
CA LEU A 102 -7.13 -1.83 20.08
C LEU A 102 -7.74 -0.91 21.15
N THR A 103 -6.89 -0.35 22.00
CA THR A 103 -7.28 0.73 22.93
C THR A 103 -7.45 2.05 22.16
N GLU A 104 -8.08 3.05 22.80
CA GLU A 104 -8.18 4.41 22.22
C GLU A 104 -6.81 4.98 21.89
N GLU A 105 -5.81 4.82 22.77
CA GLU A 105 -4.44 5.26 22.51
C GLU A 105 -3.78 4.55 21.32
N GLU A 106 -4.11 3.28 21.08
CA GLU A 106 -3.63 2.53 19.91
C GLU A 106 -4.35 2.97 18.63
N LEU A 107 -5.62 3.33 18.70
CA LEU A 107 -6.37 3.92 17.57
C LEU A 107 -5.82 5.30 17.21
N ASP A 108 -5.55 6.16 18.18
CA ASP A 108 -4.90 7.48 17.97
C ASP A 108 -3.50 7.31 17.36
N PHE A 109 -2.75 6.31 17.83
CA PHE A 109 -1.46 5.96 17.24
C PHE A 109 -1.59 5.55 15.77
N LEU A 110 -2.56 4.71 15.42
CA LEU A 110 -2.79 4.33 14.02
C LEU A 110 -3.27 5.51 13.16
N GLN A 111 -4.04 6.44 13.72
CA GLN A 111 -4.39 7.68 13.03
C GLN A 111 -3.12 8.48 12.67
N MET A 112 -2.23 8.68 13.64
CA MET A 112 -0.94 9.35 13.40
C MET A 112 -0.11 8.62 12.33
N ILE A 113 -0.05 7.29 12.36
CA ILE A 113 0.63 6.48 11.34
C ILE A 113 -0.03 6.68 9.97
N ALA A 114 -1.36 6.71 9.89
CA ALA A 114 -2.08 6.97 8.65
C ALA A 114 -1.70 8.33 8.05
N ASP A 115 -1.67 9.38 8.88
CA ASP A 115 -1.27 10.73 8.47
C ASP A 115 0.15 10.74 7.90
N GLN A 116 1.11 10.15 8.61
CA GLN A 116 2.49 10.05 8.14
C GLN A 116 2.61 9.25 6.83
N MET A 117 1.80 8.22 6.64
CA MET A 117 1.83 7.42 5.40
C MET A 117 1.37 8.20 4.16
N THR A 118 0.56 9.26 4.31
CA THR A 118 0.17 10.12 3.19
C THR A 118 1.32 10.96 2.64
N GLU A 119 2.36 11.20 3.45
CA GLU A 119 3.55 11.96 3.03
C GLU A 119 4.45 11.18 2.06
N TYR A 120 4.26 9.86 1.97
CA TYR A 120 5.01 9.03 1.03
C TYR A 120 4.36 9.04 -0.34
N PRO A 121 5.15 9.20 -1.43
CA PRO A 121 4.62 9.25 -2.80
C PRO A 121 4.22 7.86 -3.33
N LEU A 122 3.55 7.06 -2.51
CA LEU A 122 3.12 5.71 -2.88
C LEU A 122 2.01 5.74 -3.93
N VAL A 123 1.98 4.74 -4.80
CA VAL A 123 0.84 4.49 -5.69
C VAL A 123 -0.14 3.56 -4.97
N ASN A 124 -1.43 3.91 -4.95
CA ASN A 124 -2.48 3.14 -4.26
C ASN A 124 -2.86 1.83 -4.99
N CYS A 125 -1.90 1.17 -5.63
CA CYS A 125 -2.12 -0.08 -6.34
C CYS A 125 -2.20 -1.27 -5.37
N THR A 126 -3.24 -2.11 -5.52
CA THR A 126 -3.48 -3.33 -4.74
C THR A 126 -3.10 -4.62 -5.49
N ASP A 127 -2.43 -4.50 -6.65
CA ASP A 127 -2.01 -5.63 -7.52
C ASP A 127 -3.17 -6.52 -7.99
N CYS A 128 -4.38 -5.98 -8.12
CA CYS A 128 -5.55 -6.74 -8.56
C CYS A 128 -5.51 -7.15 -10.04
N LYS A 129 -4.65 -6.53 -10.84
CA LYS A 129 -4.39 -6.80 -12.27
C LYS A 129 -5.57 -6.55 -13.22
N TYR A 130 -6.64 -5.87 -12.79
CA TYR A 130 -7.78 -5.59 -13.67
C TYR A 130 -7.43 -4.65 -14.82
N CYS A 131 -6.36 -3.85 -14.70
CA CYS A 131 -5.80 -3.04 -15.78
C CYS A 131 -4.98 -3.83 -16.82
N MET A 132 -4.88 -5.16 -16.67
CA MET A 132 -4.14 -6.04 -17.57
C MET A 132 -5.07 -6.90 -18.43
N PRO A 133 -4.65 -7.29 -19.67
CA PRO A 133 -3.39 -6.90 -20.31
C PRO A 133 -3.41 -5.45 -20.81
N CYS A 134 -2.27 -4.76 -20.67
CA CYS A 134 -2.09 -3.47 -21.35
C CYS A 134 -1.90 -3.71 -22.86
N PRO A 135 -2.66 -3.05 -23.77
CA PRO A 135 -2.52 -3.25 -25.21
C PRO A 135 -1.15 -2.87 -25.76
N TRP A 136 -0.41 -2.04 -25.03
CA TRP A 136 0.97 -1.60 -25.35
C TRP A 136 2.03 -2.38 -24.58
N GLY A 137 1.65 -3.47 -23.92
CA GLY A 137 2.56 -4.39 -23.26
C GLY A 137 3.14 -3.92 -21.93
N ILE A 138 2.74 -2.76 -21.38
CA ILE A 138 3.27 -2.25 -20.12
C ILE A 138 2.89 -3.18 -18.97
N ASP A 139 3.86 -3.53 -18.12
CA ASP A 139 3.59 -4.18 -16.84
C ASP A 139 3.23 -3.13 -15.78
N ILE A 140 1.96 -2.73 -15.78
CA ILE A 140 1.44 -1.69 -14.88
C ILE A 140 1.58 -2.10 -13.42
N PRO A 141 1.05 -3.29 -12.99
CA PRO A 141 1.17 -3.70 -11.60
C PRO A 141 2.62 -3.91 -11.15
N GLY A 142 3.45 -4.57 -11.97
CA GLY A 142 4.87 -4.81 -11.67
C GLY A 142 5.64 -3.51 -11.45
N THR A 143 5.39 -2.50 -12.31
CA THR A 143 5.97 -1.15 -12.16
C THR A 143 5.57 -0.51 -10.84
N PHE A 144 4.27 -0.53 -10.48
CA PHE A 144 3.79 0.08 -9.24
C PHE A 144 4.25 -0.66 -7.99
N GLN A 145 4.27 -1.98 -8.02
CA GLN A 145 4.78 -2.80 -6.92
C GLN A 145 6.27 -2.53 -6.68
N HIS A 146 7.09 -2.52 -7.74
CA HIS A 146 8.52 -2.17 -7.61
C HIS A 146 8.70 -0.76 -7.03
N TYR A 147 7.97 0.24 -7.58
CA TYR A 147 8.06 1.62 -7.10
C TYR A 147 7.71 1.73 -5.60
N ASN A 148 6.59 1.17 -5.18
CA ASN A 148 6.17 1.17 -3.79
C ASN A 148 7.18 0.46 -2.89
N ARG A 149 7.65 -0.73 -3.30
CA ARG A 149 8.67 -1.48 -2.58
C ARG A 149 9.97 -0.69 -2.42
N SER A 150 10.39 0.03 -3.44
CA SER A 150 11.60 0.85 -3.39
C SER A 150 11.52 1.94 -2.29
N ILE A 151 10.32 2.46 -2.05
CA ILE A 151 10.06 3.44 -0.99
C ILE A 151 10.09 2.75 0.38
N THR A 152 9.41 1.63 0.54
CA THR A 152 9.31 0.92 1.82
C THR A 152 10.64 0.30 2.24
N GLU A 153 11.42 -0.25 1.31
CA GLU A 153 12.74 -0.86 1.55
C GLU A 153 13.89 0.15 1.54
N GLY A 154 13.61 1.42 1.26
CA GLY A 154 14.59 2.50 1.35
C GLY A 154 15.58 2.57 0.18
N SER A 155 15.25 2.02 -0.99
CA SER A 155 16.03 2.21 -2.22
C SER A 155 15.57 3.43 -3.05
N TYR A 156 14.47 4.08 -2.67
CA TYR A 156 14.02 5.32 -3.28
C TYR A 156 14.89 6.50 -2.83
N ALA A 157 15.47 7.25 -3.75
CA ALA A 157 16.23 8.47 -3.47
C ALA A 157 15.33 9.69 -3.62
N ARG A 158 15.34 10.58 -2.62
CA ARG A 158 14.53 11.82 -2.63
C ARG A 158 15.28 13.01 -3.22
N SER A 159 16.61 12.99 -3.15
CA SER A 159 17.47 14.10 -3.62
C SER A 159 18.89 13.62 -3.88
N ARG A 160 19.58 14.30 -4.78
CA ARG A 160 21.03 14.10 -5.03
C ARG A 160 21.91 14.43 -3.84
N THR A 161 21.44 15.32 -2.95
CA THR A 161 22.19 15.73 -1.75
C THR A 161 22.08 14.72 -0.62
N GLN A 162 21.24 13.69 -0.77
CA GLN A 162 21.11 12.65 0.22
C GLN A 162 22.41 11.83 0.35
N GLN A 163 22.88 11.61 1.56
CA GLN A 163 24.18 10.97 1.86
C GLN A 163 24.40 9.64 1.16
N ASP A 164 23.35 8.83 0.99
CA ASP A 164 23.40 7.50 0.38
C ASP A 164 22.79 7.47 -1.05
N TYR A 165 22.68 8.64 -1.72
CA TYR A 165 22.07 8.77 -3.03
C TYR A 165 22.59 7.78 -4.07
N ARG A 166 23.94 7.66 -4.22
CA ARG A 166 24.54 6.76 -5.22
C ARG A 166 24.17 5.30 -4.99
N ARG A 167 24.11 4.87 -3.74
CA ARG A 167 23.70 3.51 -3.36
C ARG A 167 22.24 3.29 -3.73
N ARG A 168 21.34 4.20 -3.34
CA ARG A 168 19.91 4.13 -3.62
C ARG A 168 19.61 4.15 -5.10
N LYS A 169 20.22 5.07 -5.85
CA LYS A 169 20.13 5.14 -7.32
C LYS A 169 20.47 3.80 -7.96
N LYS A 170 21.63 3.23 -7.62
CA LYS A 170 22.08 1.96 -8.17
C LYS A 170 21.13 0.81 -7.79
N ALA A 171 20.72 0.74 -6.53
CA ALA A 171 19.79 -0.28 -6.05
C ALA A 171 18.45 -0.19 -6.78
N TYR A 172 17.87 1.02 -6.89
CA TYR A 172 16.62 1.23 -7.59
C TYR A 172 16.68 0.80 -9.06
N LEU A 173 17.66 1.28 -9.82
CA LEU A 173 17.76 0.99 -11.26
C LEU A 173 17.96 -0.51 -11.52
N ILE A 174 18.86 -1.15 -10.78
CA ILE A 174 19.10 -2.60 -10.92
C ILE A 174 17.84 -3.41 -10.55
N SER A 175 17.17 -3.06 -9.45
CA SER A 175 15.96 -3.78 -9.04
C SER A 175 14.79 -3.54 -9.99
N TYR A 176 14.68 -2.35 -10.59
CA TYR A 176 13.65 -2.05 -11.59
C TYR A 176 13.83 -2.89 -12.86
N ASP A 177 15.06 -2.95 -13.40
CA ASP A 177 15.36 -3.74 -14.60
C ASP A 177 15.14 -5.26 -14.37
N ARG A 178 15.28 -5.73 -13.11
CA ARG A 178 15.00 -7.12 -12.74
C ARG A 178 13.51 -7.40 -12.52
N ALA A 179 12.77 -6.42 -12.00
CA ALA A 179 11.36 -6.58 -11.68
C ALA A 179 10.45 -6.41 -12.90
N VAL A 180 10.84 -5.52 -13.82
CA VAL A 180 10.05 -5.18 -15.01
C VAL A 180 10.95 -5.23 -16.24
N GLU A 181 10.63 -6.13 -17.16
CA GLU A 181 11.33 -6.26 -18.44
C GLU A 181 11.39 -4.91 -19.17
N SER A 182 12.54 -4.57 -19.76
CA SER A 182 12.80 -3.25 -20.34
C SER A 182 11.72 -2.78 -21.32
N ALA A 183 11.25 -3.68 -22.22
CA ALA A 183 10.19 -3.37 -23.17
C ALA A 183 8.80 -3.12 -22.52
N ARG A 184 8.64 -3.48 -21.24
CA ARG A 184 7.39 -3.37 -20.50
C ARG A 184 7.39 -2.29 -19.42
N GLN A 185 8.48 -1.51 -19.36
CA GLN A 185 8.65 -0.45 -18.37
C GLN A 185 7.76 0.78 -18.64
N ALA A 186 7.56 1.58 -17.60
CA ALA A 186 6.69 2.76 -17.59
C ALA A 186 6.96 3.76 -18.72
N GLY A 187 8.22 3.89 -19.17
CA GLY A 187 8.62 4.81 -20.23
C GLY A 187 7.97 4.55 -21.59
N HIS A 188 7.46 3.38 -21.83
CA HIS A 188 6.76 3.01 -23.07
C HIS A 188 5.25 3.27 -23.04
N CYS A 189 4.71 3.83 -21.96
CA CYS A 189 3.30 4.16 -21.86
C CYS A 189 2.94 5.36 -22.76
N ILE A 190 2.00 5.15 -23.68
CA ILE A 190 1.51 6.21 -24.60
C ILE A 190 0.31 7.00 -24.04
N ALA A 191 -0.10 6.72 -22.80
CA ALA A 191 -1.22 7.39 -22.14
C ALA A 191 -2.59 7.24 -22.87
N CYS A 192 -2.87 6.07 -23.45
CA CYS A 192 -4.15 5.82 -24.14
C CYS A 192 -5.37 5.84 -23.24
N GLY A 193 -5.20 5.65 -21.91
CA GLY A 193 -6.27 5.71 -20.91
C GLY A 193 -7.13 4.45 -20.75
N GLU A 194 -6.95 3.39 -21.55
CA GLU A 194 -7.78 2.18 -21.47
C GLU A 194 -7.76 1.50 -20.09
N CYS A 195 -6.65 1.60 -19.37
CA CYS A 195 -6.51 1.02 -18.03
C CYS A 195 -7.32 1.75 -16.93
N LEU A 196 -7.77 3.00 -17.18
CA LEU A 196 -8.44 3.85 -16.18
C LEU A 196 -9.78 3.26 -15.75
N SER A 197 -10.62 2.85 -16.71
CA SER A 197 -11.95 2.30 -16.44
C SER A 197 -11.94 0.97 -15.69
N HIS A 198 -10.81 0.28 -15.67
CA HIS A 198 -10.65 -1.02 -15.02
C HIS A 198 -10.07 -0.93 -13.61
N CYS A 199 -9.62 0.26 -13.17
CA CYS A 199 -8.96 0.41 -11.88
C CYS A 199 -9.97 0.63 -10.75
N PRO A 200 -10.18 -0.33 -9.83
CA PRO A 200 -11.11 -0.15 -8.71
C PRO A 200 -10.60 0.85 -7.67
N GLN A 201 -9.30 1.22 -7.74
CA GLN A 201 -8.69 2.22 -6.88
C GLN A 201 -8.71 3.63 -7.52
N SER A 202 -9.34 3.80 -8.67
CA SER A 202 -9.41 5.06 -9.42
C SER A 202 -8.03 5.74 -9.58
N ILE A 203 -6.98 4.92 -9.80
CA ILE A 203 -5.63 5.45 -10.01
C ILE A 203 -5.55 6.07 -11.40
N GLU A 204 -5.06 7.31 -11.48
CA GLU A 204 -4.65 7.94 -12.74
C GLU A 204 -3.38 7.25 -13.29
N ILE A 205 -3.56 6.01 -13.77
CA ILE A 205 -2.48 5.08 -14.14
C ILE A 205 -1.47 5.71 -15.11
N PRO A 206 -1.88 6.38 -16.22
CA PRO A 206 -0.93 7.01 -17.12
C PRO A 206 -0.06 8.09 -16.46
N ASP A 207 -0.63 8.86 -15.55
CA ASP A 207 0.10 9.92 -14.85
C ASP A 207 1.09 9.34 -13.83
N GLN A 208 0.69 8.28 -13.14
CA GLN A 208 1.61 7.58 -12.24
C GLN A 208 2.75 6.90 -13.01
N LEU A 209 2.49 6.29 -14.16
CA LEU A 209 3.52 5.71 -15.02
C LEU A 209 4.47 6.79 -15.53
N ARG A 210 3.95 7.93 -16.00
CA ARG A 210 4.75 9.10 -16.44
C ARG A 210 5.63 9.64 -15.31
N ARG A 211 5.08 9.72 -14.07
CA ARG A 211 5.85 10.13 -12.89
C ARG A 211 7.01 9.18 -12.60
N ILE A 212 6.78 7.88 -12.67
CA ILE A 212 7.80 6.86 -12.44
C ILE A 212 8.83 6.86 -13.55
N ALA A 213 8.44 6.97 -14.82
CA ALA A 213 9.35 7.09 -15.95
C ALA A 213 10.27 8.29 -15.80
N ARG A 214 9.71 9.47 -15.47
CA ARG A 214 10.48 10.69 -15.20
C ARG A 214 11.49 10.49 -14.07
N TYR A 215 11.07 9.83 -12.99
CA TYR A 215 11.97 9.54 -11.88
C TYR A 215 13.15 8.63 -12.31
N VAL A 216 12.89 7.61 -13.12
CA VAL A 216 13.93 6.74 -13.70
C VAL A 216 14.90 7.54 -14.58
N ASP A 217 14.39 8.43 -15.43
CA ASP A 217 15.21 9.27 -16.30
C ASP A 217 16.06 10.25 -15.49
N GLN A 218 15.50 10.85 -14.43
CA GLN A 218 16.25 11.72 -13.52
C GLN A 218 17.36 10.96 -12.78
N LEU A 219 17.11 9.71 -12.36
CA LEU A 219 18.15 8.87 -11.80
C LEU A 219 19.25 8.55 -12.83
N LYS A 220 18.90 8.20 -14.07
CA LYS A 220 19.87 7.89 -15.15
C LYS A 220 20.73 9.10 -15.49
N SER A 221 20.14 10.28 -15.58
CA SER A 221 20.80 11.53 -15.94
C SER A 221 21.44 12.31 -14.78
N ASP A 222 21.30 11.80 -13.52
CA ASP A 222 21.75 12.52 -12.31
C ASP A 222 21.13 13.92 -12.14
N THR A 223 19.84 14.08 -12.44
CA THR A 223 19.11 15.36 -12.38
C THR A 223 18.00 15.39 -11.31
N LEU A 224 17.99 14.42 -10.38
CA LEU A 224 16.99 14.32 -9.33
C LEU A 224 17.01 15.49 -8.35
#